data_39bc9d685f40e351ac5692e2db45af47
#
_entry.id   39bc9d685f40e351ac5692e2db45af47
#
_cell.length_a   1.000
_cell.length_b   1.000
_cell.length_c   1.000
_cell.angle_alpha   90.00
_cell.angle_beta   90.00
_cell.angle_gamma   90.00
#
_symmetry.space_group_name_H-M   'P 1'
#
loop_
_entity.id
_entity.type
_entity.pdbx_description
1 polymer ?
#
loop_
_entity_poly.entity_id
_entity_poly.type
_entity_poly.pdbx_seq_one_letter_code
_entity_poly.pdbx_strand_id
1 'polypeptide(L)'
;PLRSRMWHCELKVDVDDFCAWAVKPENDIIPELISFVRWKPDQLHDFEPDMTAYPTPRTIAMLSKLLKGGVPADMEFALAEGMCGRGFAIEYTGFLKVYRTLPNIKKILTDPDSVDVPTDPCTLYALASALARQADAGNMDNVIKFAKRLGREFQLLLLTDISVRDKKLGQNKSFIALNCELQTIASNG
;
A
#
# COMPACT_ATOMS: atom_id res chain seq x y z
N PRO A 1 21.37 27.34 -29.20
CA PRO A 1 20.19 26.87 -28.51
C PRO A 1 20.54 25.84 -27.46
N LEU A 2 20.04 26.02 -26.24
CA LEU A 2 20.38 25.16 -25.07
C LEU A 2 19.92 23.70 -25.25
N ARG A 3 18.82 23.46 -25.97
CA ARG A 3 18.25 22.11 -26.17
C ARG A 3 19.23 21.10 -26.80
N SER A 4 20.10 21.52 -27.67
CA SER A 4 21.08 20.62 -28.33
C SER A 4 22.29 20.27 -27.45
N ARG A 5 22.40 20.88 -26.28
CA ARG A 5 23.50 20.67 -25.32
C ARG A 5 23.04 19.98 -24.04
N MET A 6 21.77 19.59 -23.96
CA MET A 6 21.18 18.92 -22.80
C MET A 6 20.81 17.48 -23.17
N TRP A 7 21.00 16.58 -22.22
CA TRP A 7 20.41 15.27 -22.29
C TRP A 7 18.93 15.38 -21.83
N HIS A 8 18.02 14.90 -22.67
CA HIS A 8 16.60 14.90 -22.39
C HIS A 8 16.19 13.52 -21.88
N CYS A 9 15.59 13.49 -20.70
CA CYS A 9 15.11 12.28 -20.03
C CYS A 9 13.65 12.48 -19.64
N GLU A 10 12.81 11.57 -20.04
CA GLU A 10 11.40 11.52 -19.60
C GLU A 10 11.29 10.57 -18.41
N LEU A 11 10.83 11.08 -17.28
CA LEU A 11 10.56 10.28 -16.09
C LEU A 11 9.08 9.89 -16.11
N LYS A 12 8.82 8.58 -16.11
CA LYS A 12 7.47 8.05 -15.95
C LYS A 12 7.23 7.70 -14.49
N VAL A 13 6.01 7.98 -14.04
CA VAL A 13 5.57 7.57 -12.71
C VAL A 13 5.22 6.08 -12.78
N ASP A 14 5.79 5.31 -11.84
CA ASP A 14 5.53 3.89 -11.67
C ASP A 14 4.96 3.62 -10.29
N VAL A 15 3.86 2.86 -10.23
CA VAL A 15 3.13 2.59 -8.98
C VAL A 15 3.91 1.62 -8.10
N ASP A 16 4.53 0.59 -8.68
CA ASP A 16 5.27 -0.41 -7.93
C ASP A 16 6.52 0.21 -7.31
N ASP A 17 7.25 1.03 -8.06
CA ASP A 17 8.40 1.79 -7.57
C ASP A 17 8.00 2.75 -6.44
N PHE A 18 6.89 3.48 -6.60
CA PHE A 18 6.37 4.35 -5.55
C PHE A 18 6.01 3.55 -4.30
N CYS A 19 5.28 2.45 -4.43
CA CYS A 19 4.85 1.64 -3.30
C CYS A 19 6.05 0.98 -2.60
N ALA A 20 7.04 0.47 -3.34
CA ALA A 20 8.28 -0.07 -2.79
C ALA A 20 9.09 0.98 -2.00
N TRP A 21 9.07 2.23 -2.48
CA TRP A 21 9.63 3.36 -1.75
C TRP A 21 8.79 3.71 -0.52
N ALA A 22 7.47 3.80 -0.66
CA ALA A 22 6.54 4.26 0.38
C ALA A 22 6.47 3.31 1.60
N VAL A 23 6.64 2.00 1.40
CA VAL A 23 6.61 0.98 2.46
C VAL A 23 7.83 1.07 3.39
N LYS A 24 8.95 1.65 2.94
CA LYS A 24 10.16 1.78 3.75
C LYS A 24 9.90 2.65 4.98
N PRO A 25 10.37 2.22 6.17
CA PRO A 25 10.12 2.95 7.43
C PRO A 25 10.60 4.41 7.42
N GLU A 26 11.71 4.68 6.74
CA GLU A 26 12.29 6.03 6.64
C GLU A 26 11.41 7.01 5.85
N ASN A 27 10.56 6.53 4.95
CA ASN A 27 9.66 7.37 4.15
C ASN A 27 8.33 7.62 4.84
N ASP A 28 7.97 6.72 5.75
CA ASP A 28 6.88 6.87 6.71
C ASP A 28 5.53 7.28 6.07
N ILE A 29 5.18 6.67 4.93
CA ILE A 29 3.87 6.87 4.29
C ILE A 29 2.82 6.02 5.01
N ILE A 30 1.61 6.58 5.22
CA ILE A 30 0.51 5.84 5.87
C ILE A 30 0.02 4.70 4.98
N PRO A 31 -0.28 3.53 5.57
CA PRO A 31 -0.69 2.34 4.80
C PRO A 31 -1.99 2.55 4.02
N GLU A 32 -2.86 3.44 4.48
CA GLU A 32 -4.09 3.81 3.79
C GLU A 32 -3.82 4.38 2.39
N LEU A 33 -2.84 5.28 2.27
CA LEU A 33 -2.48 5.87 0.97
C LEU A 33 -1.76 4.88 0.06
N ILE A 34 -0.89 4.02 0.63
CA ILE A 34 -0.21 2.97 -0.15
C ILE A 34 -1.23 1.99 -0.72
N SER A 35 -2.17 1.53 0.10
CA SER A 35 -3.22 0.60 -0.31
C SER A 35 -4.15 1.23 -1.34
N PHE A 36 -4.50 2.50 -1.16
CA PHE A 36 -5.35 3.24 -2.08
C PHE A 36 -4.72 3.36 -3.46
N VAL A 37 -3.45 3.75 -3.53
CA VAL A 37 -2.72 3.88 -4.80
C VAL A 37 -2.58 2.53 -5.52
N ARG A 38 -2.38 1.44 -4.80
CA ARG A 38 -2.35 0.09 -5.37
C ARG A 38 -3.71 -0.33 -5.95
N TRP A 39 -4.78 -0.03 -5.23
CA TRP A 39 -6.14 -0.31 -5.70
C TRP A 39 -6.55 0.57 -6.87
N LYS A 40 -6.09 1.84 -6.86
CA LYS A 40 -6.38 2.85 -7.90
C LYS A 40 -5.06 3.45 -8.44
N PRO A 41 -4.35 2.72 -9.31
CA PRO A 41 -3.05 3.17 -9.87
C PRO A 41 -3.09 4.53 -10.53
N ASP A 42 -4.20 4.85 -11.22
CA ASP A 42 -4.41 6.12 -11.91
C ASP A 42 -4.35 7.33 -10.95
N GLN A 43 -4.65 7.10 -9.67
CA GLN A 43 -4.63 8.13 -8.64
C GLN A 43 -3.22 8.46 -8.12
N LEU A 44 -2.17 7.83 -8.63
CA LEU A 44 -0.79 8.21 -8.30
C LEU A 44 -0.32 9.44 -9.08
N HIS A 45 -0.77 9.58 -10.32
CA HIS A 45 -0.44 10.72 -11.17
C HIS A 45 -1.56 10.96 -12.18
N ASP A 46 -2.32 12.02 -11.95
CA ASP A 46 -3.41 12.45 -12.83
C ASP A 46 -3.30 13.96 -13.01
N PHE A 47 -2.69 14.38 -14.12
CA PHE A 47 -2.42 15.78 -14.41
C PHE A 47 -3.13 16.25 -15.68
N GLU A 48 -3.94 17.28 -15.53
CA GLU A 48 -4.47 18.08 -16.63
C GLU A 48 -4.05 19.55 -16.47
N PRO A 49 -3.80 20.28 -17.58
CA PRO A 49 -3.24 21.65 -17.52
C PRO A 49 -4.04 22.65 -16.68
N ASP A 50 -5.35 22.46 -16.58
CA ASP A 50 -6.26 23.39 -15.89
C ASP A 50 -6.50 23.02 -14.41
N MET A 51 -5.88 21.94 -13.92
CA MET A 51 -6.02 21.54 -12.51
C MET A 51 -5.22 22.45 -11.58
N THR A 52 -5.88 22.94 -10.52
CA THR A 52 -5.24 23.71 -9.44
C THR A 52 -4.46 22.79 -8.48
N ALA A 53 -4.99 21.59 -8.22
CA ALA A 53 -4.35 20.54 -7.42
C ALA A 53 -4.57 19.18 -8.09
N TYR A 54 -3.55 18.35 -8.09
CA TYR A 54 -3.58 17.02 -8.71
C TYR A 54 -2.67 16.04 -7.98
N PRO A 55 -2.97 14.73 -8.05
CA PRO A 55 -2.16 13.73 -7.38
C PRO A 55 -0.82 13.56 -8.10
N THR A 56 0.22 13.45 -7.28
CA THR A 56 1.58 13.07 -7.67
C THR A 56 2.21 12.31 -6.51
N PRO A 57 3.29 11.55 -6.73
CA PRO A 57 4.05 10.93 -5.64
C PRO A 57 4.40 11.92 -4.52
N ARG A 58 4.75 13.16 -4.88
CA ARG A 58 5.08 14.22 -3.93
C ARG A 58 3.87 14.70 -3.13
N THR A 59 2.75 15.01 -3.78
CA THR A 59 1.54 15.50 -3.09
C THR A 59 0.94 14.43 -2.20
N ILE A 60 0.97 13.16 -2.60
CA ILE A 60 0.55 12.02 -1.78
C ILE A 60 1.45 11.87 -0.53
N ALA A 61 2.76 12.01 -0.68
CA ALA A 61 3.68 11.96 0.45
C ALA A 61 3.46 13.15 1.42
N MET A 62 3.15 14.34 0.91
CA MET A 62 2.81 15.50 1.73
C MET A 62 1.46 15.30 2.43
N LEU A 63 0.45 14.78 1.74
CA LEU A 63 -0.85 14.44 2.34
C LEU A 63 -0.68 13.42 3.48
N SER A 64 0.15 12.40 3.28
CA SER A 64 0.48 11.43 4.34
C SER A 64 1.00 12.12 5.62
N LYS A 65 1.91 13.08 5.48
CA LYS A 65 2.46 13.83 6.61
C LYS A 65 1.40 14.65 7.33
N LEU A 66 0.49 15.29 6.59
CA LEU A 66 -0.60 16.08 7.17
C LEU A 66 -1.57 15.17 7.94
N LEU A 67 -1.99 14.06 7.35
CA LEU A 67 -2.94 13.12 7.98
C LEU A 67 -2.38 12.51 9.27
N LYS A 68 -1.07 12.25 9.35
CA LYS A 68 -0.41 11.82 10.59
C LYS A 68 -0.44 12.83 11.71
N GLY A 69 -0.59 14.10 11.41
CA GLY A 69 -0.70 15.17 12.39
C GLY A 69 -1.96 15.11 13.26
N GLY A 70 -2.83 14.12 13.07
CA GLY A 70 -4.05 13.95 13.87
C GLY A 70 -5.19 14.85 13.39
N VAL A 71 -5.42 14.88 12.11
CA VAL A 71 -6.49 15.67 11.48
C VAL A 71 -7.86 15.08 11.82
N PRO A 72 -8.84 15.89 12.20
CA PRO A 72 -10.22 15.46 12.37
C PRO A 72 -10.78 14.84 11.08
N ALA A 73 -11.61 13.79 11.21
CA ALA A 73 -12.13 13.02 10.08
C ALA A 73 -12.95 13.87 9.08
N ASP A 74 -13.60 14.92 9.56
CA ASP A 74 -14.35 15.89 8.74
C ASP A 74 -13.45 16.80 7.88
N MET A 75 -12.18 16.94 8.24
CA MET A 75 -11.20 17.73 7.48
C MET A 75 -10.39 16.88 6.48
N GLU A 76 -10.44 15.55 6.54
CA GLU A 76 -9.68 14.68 5.66
C GLU A 76 -9.98 14.90 4.18
N PHE A 77 -11.27 15.10 3.86
CA PHE A 77 -11.69 15.42 2.49
C PHE A 77 -11.08 16.74 2.00
N ALA A 78 -11.18 17.79 2.79
CA ALA A 78 -10.67 19.12 2.42
C ALA A 78 -9.15 19.11 2.23
N LEU A 79 -8.42 18.38 3.07
CA LEU A 79 -6.97 18.20 2.91
C LEU A 79 -6.61 17.43 1.64
N ALA A 80 -7.30 16.31 1.38
CA ALA A 80 -7.08 15.53 0.18
C ALA A 80 -7.43 16.33 -1.09
N GLU A 81 -8.53 17.10 -1.08
CA GLU A 81 -8.94 17.98 -2.17
C GLU A 81 -7.90 19.07 -2.43
N GLY A 82 -7.44 19.75 -1.38
CA GLY A 82 -6.44 20.83 -1.50
C GLY A 82 -5.07 20.35 -1.97
N MET A 83 -4.69 19.11 -1.63
CA MET A 83 -3.38 18.53 -2.00
C MET A 83 -3.38 17.82 -3.35
N CYS A 84 -4.43 17.05 -3.63
CA CYS A 84 -4.48 16.11 -4.74
C CYS A 84 -5.69 16.33 -5.68
N GLY A 85 -6.53 17.33 -5.41
CA GLY A 85 -7.71 17.62 -6.21
C GLY A 85 -8.96 16.83 -5.78
N ARG A 86 -10.11 17.33 -6.28
CA ARG A 86 -11.44 16.86 -5.86
C ARG A 86 -11.70 15.40 -6.22
N GLY A 87 -11.29 14.97 -7.42
CA GLY A 87 -11.45 13.57 -7.88
C GLY A 87 -10.76 12.59 -6.94
N PHE A 88 -9.48 12.86 -6.64
CA PHE A 88 -8.71 12.10 -5.67
C PHE A 88 -9.39 12.06 -4.29
N ALA A 89 -9.86 13.22 -3.80
CA ALA A 89 -10.47 13.32 -2.47
C ALA A 89 -11.74 12.47 -2.35
N ILE A 90 -12.59 12.44 -3.37
CA ILE A 90 -13.81 11.61 -3.42
C ILE A 90 -13.44 10.13 -3.32
N GLU A 91 -12.54 9.67 -4.18
CA GLU A 91 -12.11 8.27 -4.25
C GLU A 91 -11.40 7.84 -2.96
N TYR A 92 -10.48 8.65 -2.47
CA TYR A 92 -9.71 8.34 -1.27
C TYR A 92 -10.57 8.29 0.00
N THR A 93 -11.48 9.25 0.19
CA THR A 93 -12.38 9.22 1.36
C THR A 93 -13.40 8.10 1.28
N GLY A 94 -13.81 7.70 0.08
CA GLY A 94 -14.58 6.47 -0.15
C GLY A 94 -13.81 5.23 0.29
N PHE A 95 -12.55 5.11 -0.11
CA PHE A 95 -11.65 4.05 0.30
C PHE A 95 -11.43 4.01 1.82
N LEU A 96 -11.25 5.17 2.47
CA LEU A 96 -11.06 5.24 3.93
C LEU A 96 -12.23 4.64 4.71
N LYS A 97 -13.47 4.74 4.21
CA LYS A 97 -14.63 4.09 4.84
C LYS A 97 -14.45 2.58 4.86
N VAL A 98 -14.00 1.99 3.75
CA VAL A 98 -13.70 0.54 3.65
C VAL A 98 -12.53 0.18 4.56
N TYR A 99 -11.45 0.96 4.51
CA TYR A 99 -10.26 0.74 5.35
C TYR A 99 -10.57 0.71 6.85
N ARG A 100 -11.50 1.55 7.30
CA ARG A 100 -11.95 1.60 8.71
C ARG A 100 -12.85 0.44 9.11
N THR A 101 -13.41 -0.30 8.16
CA THR A 101 -14.22 -1.50 8.39
C THR A 101 -13.44 -2.80 8.22
N LEU A 102 -12.11 -2.73 8.08
CA LEU A 102 -11.26 -3.91 7.95
C LEU A 102 -11.48 -4.89 9.12
N PRO A 103 -11.32 -6.20 8.86
CA PRO A 103 -11.25 -7.21 9.91
C PRO A 103 -10.23 -6.82 10.99
N ASN A 104 -10.49 -7.25 12.21
CA ASN A 104 -9.60 -6.92 13.33
C ASN A 104 -8.21 -7.53 13.12
N ILE A 105 -7.24 -6.70 12.71
CA ILE A 105 -5.87 -7.12 12.44
C ILE A 105 -5.24 -7.81 13.65
N LYS A 106 -5.46 -7.28 14.86
CA LYS A 106 -4.91 -7.90 16.10
C LYS A 106 -5.44 -9.32 16.28
N LYS A 107 -6.70 -9.58 15.91
CA LYS A 107 -7.28 -10.91 15.98
C LYS A 107 -6.62 -11.86 14.97
N ILE A 108 -6.32 -11.39 13.75
CA ILE A 108 -5.58 -12.17 12.75
C ILE A 108 -4.17 -12.53 13.27
N LEU A 109 -3.49 -11.58 13.92
CA LEU A 109 -2.15 -11.80 14.46
C LEU A 109 -2.11 -12.80 15.62
N THR A 110 -3.22 -13.03 16.31
CA THR A 110 -3.32 -13.98 17.44
C THR A 110 -3.98 -15.30 17.05
N ASP A 111 -5.06 -15.24 16.28
CA ASP A 111 -5.86 -16.40 15.85
C ASP A 111 -6.32 -16.20 14.39
N PRO A 112 -5.46 -16.55 13.41
CA PRO A 112 -5.72 -16.30 12.00
C PRO A 112 -6.89 -17.10 11.43
N ASP A 113 -7.27 -18.22 12.05
CA ASP A 113 -8.37 -19.07 11.55
C ASP A 113 -9.75 -18.53 11.94
N SER A 114 -9.82 -17.70 12.97
CA SER A 114 -11.08 -17.15 13.48
C SER A 114 -11.60 -15.95 12.69
N VAL A 115 -10.89 -15.49 11.67
CA VAL A 115 -11.25 -14.34 10.86
C VAL A 115 -11.47 -14.76 9.41
N ASP A 116 -12.62 -14.39 8.85
CA ASP A 116 -12.92 -14.67 7.45
C ASP A 116 -12.08 -13.83 6.51
N VAL A 117 -11.76 -14.41 5.35
CA VAL A 117 -11.03 -13.72 4.30
C VAL A 117 -12.04 -12.89 3.48
N PRO A 118 -11.83 -11.57 3.36
CA PRO A 118 -12.66 -10.74 2.49
C PRO A 118 -12.54 -11.18 1.02
N THR A 119 -13.58 -10.91 0.24
CA THR A 119 -13.60 -11.21 -1.21
C THR A 119 -13.43 -9.97 -2.07
N ASP A 120 -13.66 -8.79 -1.49
CA ASP A 120 -13.55 -7.52 -2.19
C ASP A 120 -12.08 -7.10 -2.37
N PRO A 121 -11.61 -6.82 -3.61
CA PRO A 121 -10.22 -6.44 -3.88
C PRO A 121 -9.76 -5.20 -3.11
N CYS A 122 -10.60 -4.18 -2.98
CA CYS A 122 -10.29 -2.98 -2.22
C CYS A 122 -9.92 -3.31 -0.76
N THR A 123 -10.75 -4.15 -0.13
CA THR A 123 -10.53 -4.64 1.24
C THR A 123 -9.26 -5.50 1.34
N LEU A 124 -8.98 -6.34 0.33
CA LEU A 124 -7.78 -7.19 0.30
C LEU A 124 -6.49 -6.38 0.19
N TYR A 125 -6.43 -5.34 -0.65
CA TYR A 125 -5.28 -4.43 -0.71
C TYR A 125 -5.06 -3.73 0.63
N ALA A 126 -6.12 -3.22 1.23
CA ALA A 126 -6.07 -2.56 2.53
C ALA A 126 -5.59 -3.51 3.64
N LEU A 127 -6.12 -4.74 3.66
CA LEU A 127 -5.78 -5.77 4.63
C LEU A 127 -4.32 -6.23 4.52
N ALA A 128 -3.84 -6.50 3.29
CA ALA A 128 -2.46 -6.91 3.05
C ALA A 128 -1.46 -5.84 3.55
N SER A 129 -1.70 -4.58 3.22
CA SER A 129 -0.84 -3.48 3.68
C SER A 129 -0.88 -3.28 5.20
N ALA A 130 -2.06 -3.41 5.82
CA ALA A 130 -2.21 -3.30 7.27
C ALA A 130 -1.51 -4.46 8.01
N LEU A 131 -1.61 -5.69 7.50
CA LEU A 131 -0.90 -6.86 8.02
C LEU A 131 0.61 -6.72 7.87
N ALA A 132 1.09 -6.31 6.69
CA ALA A 132 2.51 -6.09 6.47
C ALA A 132 3.10 -5.09 7.46
N ARG A 133 2.36 -4.02 7.79
CA ARG A 133 2.81 -3.01 8.75
C ARG A 133 2.89 -3.52 10.18
N GLN A 134 2.02 -4.44 10.59
CA GLN A 134 1.96 -4.98 11.95
C GLN A 134 2.67 -6.32 12.13
N ALA A 135 3.20 -6.90 11.05
CA ALA A 135 3.99 -8.12 11.11
C ALA A 135 5.30 -7.88 11.88
N ASP A 136 5.63 -8.80 12.79
CA ASP A 136 6.86 -8.83 13.57
C ASP A 136 7.35 -10.28 13.76
N ALA A 137 8.49 -10.46 14.42
CA ALA A 137 9.07 -11.79 14.62
C ALA A 137 8.18 -12.71 15.49
N GLY A 138 7.34 -12.16 16.36
CA GLY A 138 6.48 -12.92 17.28
C GLY A 138 5.17 -13.37 16.64
N ASN A 139 4.68 -12.65 15.63
CA ASN A 139 3.39 -12.94 14.98
C ASN A 139 3.51 -13.46 13.55
N MET A 140 4.73 -13.58 13.00
CA MET A 140 4.98 -13.93 11.60
C MET A 140 4.30 -15.23 11.18
N ASP A 141 4.33 -16.26 12.01
CA ASP A 141 3.72 -17.56 11.66
C ASP A 141 2.20 -17.43 11.47
N ASN A 142 1.53 -16.63 12.30
CA ASN A 142 0.10 -16.33 12.15
C ASN A 142 -0.18 -15.49 10.91
N VAL A 143 0.66 -14.49 10.61
CA VAL A 143 0.58 -13.69 9.38
C VAL A 143 0.68 -14.59 8.15
N ILE A 144 1.65 -15.50 8.11
CA ILE A 144 1.84 -16.44 6.99
C ILE A 144 0.67 -17.43 6.90
N LYS A 145 0.19 -17.94 8.04
CA LYS A 145 -0.97 -18.83 8.07
C LYS A 145 -2.21 -18.17 7.47
N PHE A 146 -2.46 -16.91 7.81
CA PHE A 146 -3.55 -16.15 7.22
C PHE A 146 -3.30 -15.86 5.73
N ALA A 147 -2.05 -15.47 5.37
CA ALA A 147 -1.66 -15.19 4.00
C ALA A 147 -1.94 -16.36 3.05
N LYS A 148 -1.71 -17.59 3.47
CA LYS A 148 -2.00 -18.81 2.66
C LYS A 148 -3.47 -18.94 2.26
N ARG A 149 -4.38 -18.26 2.93
CA ARG A 149 -5.81 -18.22 2.61
C ARG A 149 -6.19 -17.11 1.61
N LEU A 150 -5.25 -16.18 1.34
CA LEU A 150 -5.41 -15.11 0.37
C LEU A 150 -5.14 -15.60 -1.06
N GLY A 151 -5.61 -14.87 -2.06
CA GLY A 151 -5.20 -15.06 -3.44
C GLY A 151 -3.69 -14.80 -3.62
N ARG A 152 -3.09 -15.46 -4.62
CA ARG A 152 -1.64 -15.43 -4.88
C ARG A 152 -1.07 -14.00 -5.00
N GLU A 153 -1.79 -13.11 -5.65
CA GLU A 153 -1.42 -11.71 -5.80
C GLU A 153 -1.20 -11.04 -4.44
N PHE A 154 -2.12 -11.23 -3.51
CA PHE A 154 -2.05 -10.63 -2.17
C PHE A 154 -1.02 -11.33 -1.28
N GLN A 155 -0.74 -12.61 -1.50
CA GLN A 155 0.38 -13.30 -0.84
C GLN A 155 1.70 -12.67 -1.24
N LEU A 156 1.96 -12.49 -2.55
CA LEU A 156 3.16 -11.86 -3.07
C LEU A 156 3.30 -10.42 -2.58
N LEU A 157 2.22 -9.65 -2.63
CA LEU A 157 2.18 -8.28 -2.13
C LEU A 157 2.58 -8.20 -0.66
N LEU A 158 1.97 -9.02 0.19
CA LEU A 158 2.24 -9.06 1.63
C LEU A 158 3.70 -9.43 1.93
N LEU A 159 4.23 -10.47 1.28
CA LEU A 159 5.62 -10.89 1.46
C LEU A 159 6.61 -9.81 0.99
N THR A 160 6.34 -9.18 -0.13
CA THR A 160 7.16 -8.09 -0.65
C THR A 160 7.20 -6.92 0.33
N ASP A 161 6.06 -6.46 0.83
CA ASP A 161 5.97 -5.36 1.78
C ASP A 161 6.69 -5.65 3.10
N ILE A 162 6.54 -6.86 3.62
CA ILE A 162 7.25 -7.31 4.83
C ILE A 162 8.77 -7.27 4.60
N SER A 163 9.25 -7.81 3.47
CA SER A 163 10.68 -7.87 3.15
C SER A 163 11.29 -6.49 2.95
N VAL A 164 10.57 -5.58 2.30
CA VAL A 164 11.03 -4.20 2.06
C VAL A 164 11.08 -3.43 3.38
N ARG A 165 10.11 -3.64 4.26
CA ARG A 165 10.03 -2.97 5.55
C ARG A 165 11.09 -3.46 6.54
N ASP A 166 11.27 -4.76 6.64
CA ASP A 166 12.26 -5.38 7.53
C ASP A 166 12.82 -6.67 6.91
N LYS A 167 14.04 -6.58 6.39
CA LYS A 167 14.75 -7.72 5.79
C LYS A 167 14.93 -8.92 6.73
N LYS A 168 14.98 -8.68 8.06
CA LYS A 168 15.15 -9.76 9.03
C LYS A 168 13.92 -10.66 9.11
N LEU A 169 12.72 -10.11 8.90
CA LEU A 169 11.49 -10.88 8.88
C LEU A 169 11.43 -11.86 7.70
N GLY A 170 12.07 -11.52 6.58
CA GLY A 170 12.23 -12.42 5.43
C GLY A 170 13.06 -13.68 5.73
N GLN A 171 13.77 -13.75 6.86
CA GLN A 171 14.53 -14.95 7.29
C GLN A 171 13.68 -15.93 8.13
N ASN A 172 12.44 -15.60 8.44
CA ASN A 172 11.52 -16.51 9.14
C ASN A 172 11.24 -17.76 8.28
N LYS A 173 11.22 -18.94 8.93
CA LYS A 173 11.04 -20.22 8.23
C LYS A 173 9.72 -20.31 7.46
N SER A 174 8.62 -19.88 8.09
CA SER A 174 7.28 -19.89 7.47
C SER A 174 7.20 -18.93 6.28
N PHE A 175 7.86 -17.78 6.39
CA PHE A 175 7.99 -16.81 5.30
C PHE A 175 8.73 -17.41 4.09
N ILE A 176 9.91 -18.01 4.33
CA ILE A 176 10.72 -18.65 3.28
C ILE A 176 9.94 -19.77 2.59
N ALA A 177 9.25 -20.61 3.38
CA ALA A 177 8.46 -21.70 2.83
C ALA A 177 7.37 -21.20 1.86
N LEU A 178 6.58 -20.19 2.26
CA LEU A 178 5.56 -19.62 1.39
C LEU A 178 6.16 -18.95 0.15
N ASN A 179 7.27 -18.23 0.29
CA ASN A 179 7.94 -17.60 -0.83
C ASN A 179 8.43 -18.61 -1.86
N CYS A 180 9.03 -19.73 -1.42
CA CYS A 180 9.45 -20.83 -2.30
C CYS A 180 8.25 -21.49 -3.00
N GLU A 181 7.14 -21.74 -2.28
CA GLU A 181 5.90 -22.26 -2.87
C GLU A 181 5.41 -21.37 -4.04
N LEU A 182 5.42 -20.06 -3.83
CA LEU A 182 4.96 -19.08 -4.83
C LEU A 182 5.89 -18.99 -6.05
N GLN A 183 7.21 -19.10 -5.85
CA GLN A 183 8.19 -19.09 -6.94
C GLN A 183 8.13 -20.34 -7.79
N THR A 184 7.95 -21.50 -7.17
CA THR A 184 7.84 -22.80 -7.89
C THR A 184 6.64 -22.81 -8.83
N ILE A 185 5.51 -22.25 -8.39
CA ILE A 185 4.31 -22.15 -9.24
C ILE A 185 4.53 -21.16 -10.41
N ALA A 186 5.34 -20.11 -10.21
CA ALA A 186 5.67 -19.15 -11.26
C ALA A 186 6.56 -19.73 -12.37
N SER A 187 7.38 -20.73 -12.02
CA SER A 187 8.32 -21.36 -12.96
C SER A 187 7.66 -22.46 -13.80
N ASN A 188 6.49 -22.95 -13.40
CA ASN A 188 5.79 -24.09 -14.02
C ASN A 188 4.54 -23.68 -14.83
N GLY A 189 4.26 -22.39 -14.97
CA GLY A 189 3.16 -21.84 -15.75
C GLY A 189 3.65 -20.87 -16.82
#